data_932dc24338cdcd340e97226c98a1c342
#
_entry.id   932dc24338cdcd340e97226c98a1c342
#
_cell.length_a   1.000
_cell.length_b   1.000
_cell.length_c   1.000
_cell.angle_alpha   90.00
_cell.angle_beta   90.00
_cell.angle_gamma   90.00
#
_symmetry.space_group_name_H-M   'P 1'
#
loop_
_entity.id
_entity.type
_entity.pdbx_description
1 polymer ?
#
loop_
_entity_poly.entity_id
_entity_poly.type
_entity_poly.pdbx_seq_one_letter_code
_entity_poly.pdbx_strand_id
1 'polypeptide(L)'
;MIKTIYMIFFVCAFSLGLWACAGNSKKVEYKNLTSAQFEELIKNPEIQLVDVRTLAEHMEGHIPGSLNINVKDDNFASCVDDLLTKGKDVAVYCRSGKRSRTASEVLVKKGFKVYNLDKGILNWIEEGREIEK
;
A
#
# COMPACT_ATOMS: atom_id res chain seq x y z
N MET A 1 -41.69 34.33 -62.40
CA MET A 1 -41.64 34.19 -60.90
C MET A 1 -40.61 33.14 -60.53
N ILE A 2 -39.49 33.58 -60.09
CA ILE A 2 -38.41 32.66 -59.67
C ILE A 2 -38.61 32.42 -58.19
N LYS A 3 -38.96 31.21 -57.80
CA LYS A 3 -38.98 30.80 -56.40
C LYS A 3 -37.61 30.29 -56.02
N THR A 4 -36.94 31.07 -55.24
CA THR A 4 -35.65 30.74 -54.70
C THR A 4 -35.85 29.68 -53.60
N ILE A 5 -35.43 28.46 -53.87
CA ILE A 5 -35.42 27.40 -52.86
C ILE A 5 -34.15 27.55 -52.06
N TYR A 6 -34.28 28.02 -50.83
CA TYR A 6 -33.20 27.98 -49.88
C TYR A 6 -33.01 26.53 -49.39
N MET A 7 -31.97 25.92 -49.91
CA MET A 7 -31.51 24.63 -49.38
C MET A 7 -30.72 24.90 -48.12
N ILE A 8 -31.35 24.65 -46.99
CA ILE A 8 -30.69 24.72 -45.69
C ILE A 8 -29.82 23.48 -45.60
N PHE A 9 -28.51 23.66 -45.75
CA PHE A 9 -27.56 22.63 -45.41
C PHE A 9 -27.49 22.53 -43.87
N PHE A 10 -28.13 21.50 -43.36
CA PHE A 10 -27.93 21.10 -41.97
C PHE A 10 -26.56 20.44 -41.87
N VAL A 11 -25.55 21.24 -41.50
CA VAL A 11 -24.26 20.69 -41.14
C VAL A 11 -24.42 20.04 -39.77
N CYS A 12 -24.67 18.72 -39.77
CA CYS A 12 -24.49 17.90 -38.58
C CYS A 12 -23.00 17.89 -38.25
N ALA A 13 -22.60 18.80 -37.36
CA ALA A 13 -21.33 18.70 -36.71
C ALA A 13 -21.38 17.46 -35.83
N PHE A 14 -20.90 16.36 -36.38
CA PHE A 14 -20.62 15.14 -35.62
C PHE A 14 -19.42 15.44 -34.75
N SER A 15 -19.65 16.00 -33.54
CA SER A 15 -18.62 16.08 -32.54
C SER A 15 -18.30 14.66 -32.11
N LEU A 16 -17.27 14.09 -32.73
CA LEU A 16 -16.59 12.92 -32.22
C LEU A 16 -16.01 13.32 -30.85
N GLY A 17 -16.80 13.11 -29.82
CA GLY A 17 -16.30 13.12 -28.47
C GLY A 17 -15.23 12.04 -28.39
N LEU A 18 -13.98 12.46 -28.47
CA LEU A 18 -12.85 11.66 -28.01
C LEU A 18 -13.08 11.39 -26.52
N TRP A 19 -13.77 10.31 -26.23
CA TRP A 19 -13.74 9.76 -24.91
C TRP A 19 -12.33 9.19 -24.74
N ALA A 20 -11.42 10.03 -24.28
CA ALA A 20 -10.17 9.59 -23.73
C ALA A 20 -10.53 8.73 -22.52
N CYS A 21 -10.54 7.42 -22.70
CA CYS A 21 -10.41 6.51 -21.58
C CYS A 21 -9.04 6.80 -20.97
N ALA A 22 -8.99 7.76 -20.05
CA ALA A 22 -7.91 7.84 -19.11
C ALA A 22 -7.97 6.51 -18.33
N GLY A 23 -7.14 5.56 -18.74
CA GLY A 23 -6.92 4.35 -17.98
C GLY A 23 -6.47 4.79 -16.60
N ASN A 24 -7.38 4.73 -15.63
CA ASN A 24 -7.06 4.85 -14.22
C ASN A 24 -6.24 3.61 -13.87
N SER A 25 -4.95 3.64 -14.19
CA SER A 25 -3.99 2.78 -13.53
C SER A 25 -3.96 3.27 -12.09
N LYS A 26 -4.79 2.64 -11.24
CA LYS A 26 -4.71 2.87 -9.79
C LYS A 26 -3.30 2.49 -9.39
N LYS A 27 -2.46 3.52 -9.21
CA LYS A 27 -1.16 3.36 -8.60
C LYS A 27 -1.40 2.67 -7.28
N VAL A 28 -0.71 1.55 -7.05
CA VAL A 28 -0.76 0.86 -5.77
C VAL A 28 -0.24 1.82 -4.72
N GLU A 29 -1.11 2.33 -3.87
CA GLU A 29 -0.77 3.34 -2.88
C GLU A 29 -0.73 2.73 -1.49
N TYR A 30 0.43 2.82 -0.88
CA TYR A 30 0.63 2.69 0.56
C TYR A 30 1.32 3.96 1.06
N LYS A 31 1.23 4.23 2.35
CA LYS A 31 1.80 5.43 2.93
C LYS A 31 3.11 5.13 3.63
N ASN A 32 4.18 5.81 3.25
CA ASN A 32 5.46 5.78 3.96
C ASN A 32 5.42 6.68 5.18
N LEU A 33 5.82 6.16 6.33
CA LEU A 33 5.88 6.89 7.59
C LEU A 33 7.30 6.96 8.11
N THR A 34 7.61 8.06 8.80
CA THR A 34 8.80 8.17 9.64
C THR A 34 8.65 7.26 10.86
N SER A 35 9.75 6.96 11.56
CA SER A 35 9.71 6.18 12.80
C SER A 35 8.81 6.83 13.85
N ALA A 36 8.82 8.15 13.99
CA ALA A 36 7.95 8.86 14.92
C ALA A 36 6.46 8.71 14.57
N GLN A 37 6.10 8.86 13.31
CA GLN A 37 4.72 8.67 12.82
C GLN A 37 4.27 7.22 12.98
N PHE A 38 5.14 6.29 12.69
CA PHE A 38 4.87 4.85 12.81
C PHE A 38 4.63 4.46 14.27
N GLU A 39 5.43 4.97 15.19
CA GLU A 39 5.27 4.74 16.64
C GLU A 39 3.89 5.22 17.12
N GLU A 40 3.46 6.41 16.71
CA GLU A 40 2.13 6.92 17.05
C GLU A 40 1.01 6.04 16.49
N LEU A 41 1.16 5.61 15.23
CA LEU A 41 0.16 4.76 14.57
C LEU A 41 -0.04 3.43 15.31
N ILE A 42 1.05 2.76 15.66
CA ILE A 42 0.99 1.41 16.27
C ILE A 42 0.52 1.40 17.73
N LYS A 43 0.37 2.56 18.36
CA LYS A 43 -0.31 2.67 19.67
C LYS A 43 -1.78 2.29 19.57
N ASN A 44 -2.38 2.42 18.40
CA ASN A 44 -3.75 1.98 18.16
C ASN A 44 -3.80 0.44 18.09
N PRO A 45 -4.51 -0.25 19.00
CA PRO A 45 -4.55 -1.71 19.04
C PRO A 45 -5.28 -2.35 17.83
N GLU A 46 -6.02 -1.54 17.05
CA GLU A 46 -6.69 -2.01 15.83
C GLU A 46 -5.71 -2.12 14.64
N ILE A 47 -4.51 -1.57 14.75
CA ILE A 47 -3.48 -1.68 13.72
C ILE A 47 -2.78 -3.04 13.82
N GLN A 48 -2.72 -3.74 12.71
CA GLN A 48 -1.98 -5.00 12.59
C GLN A 48 -0.53 -4.69 12.25
N LEU A 49 0.37 -4.91 13.20
CA LEU A 49 1.81 -4.65 13.03
C LEU A 49 2.52 -5.91 12.51
N VAL A 50 3.16 -5.81 11.36
CA VAL A 50 3.77 -6.95 10.66
C VAL A 50 5.24 -6.70 10.37
N ASP A 51 6.08 -7.61 10.84
CA ASP A 51 7.50 -7.72 10.48
C ASP A 51 7.64 -8.68 9.29
N VAL A 52 8.06 -8.17 8.14
CA VAL A 52 8.18 -8.99 6.92
C VAL A 52 9.59 -9.51 6.66
N ARG A 53 10.45 -9.43 7.69
CA ARG A 53 11.80 -10.01 7.67
C ARG A 53 11.75 -11.52 7.87
N THR A 54 12.92 -12.15 7.79
CA THR A 54 13.06 -13.57 8.15
C THR A 54 12.76 -13.80 9.63
N LEU A 55 12.40 -15.03 9.98
CA LEU A 55 12.19 -15.41 11.38
C LEU A 55 13.46 -15.20 12.22
N ALA A 56 14.62 -15.52 11.68
CA ALA A 56 15.90 -15.31 12.39
C ALA A 56 16.13 -13.83 12.73
N GLU A 57 15.89 -12.92 11.80
CA GLU A 57 15.96 -11.48 12.05
C GLU A 57 14.95 -11.02 13.11
N HIS A 58 13.72 -11.52 13.03
CA HIS A 58 12.68 -11.22 14.01
C HIS A 58 13.07 -11.64 15.43
N MET A 59 13.65 -12.82 15.57
CA MET A 59 14.09 -13.36 16.86
C MET A 59 15.29 -12.61 17.45
N GLU A 60 16.12 -11.99 16.63
CA GLU A 60 17.23 -11.16 17.08
C GLU A 60 16.76 -9.83 17.70
N GLY A 61 15.60 -9.37 17.33
CA GLY A 61 14.97 -8.15 17.84
C GLY A 61 13.89 -7.67 16.89
N HIS A 62 12.75 -7.28 17.44
CA HIS A 62 11.60 -6.80 16.68
C HIS A 62 10.84 -5.71 17.42
N ILE A 63 10.04 -4.95 16.71
CA ILE A 63 9.14 -3.97 17.32
C ILE A 63 8.10 -4.72 18.16
N PRO A 64 7.88 -4.35 19.43
CA PRO A 64 6.98 -5.07 20.32
C PRO A 64 5.57 -5.24 19.72
N GLY A 65 5.05 -6.44 19.83
CA GLY A 65 3.71 -6.79 19.32
C GLY A 65 3.64 -7.10 17.82
N SER A 66 4.77 -7.08 17.10
CA SER A 66 4.77 -7.42 15.67
C SER A 66 4.62 -8.91 15.42
N LEU A 67 3.82 -9.22 14.41
CA LEU A 67 3.66 -10.56 13.84
C LEU A 67 4.67 -10.75 12.72
N ASN A 68 5.42 -11.85 12.73
CA ASN A 68 6.38 -12.14 11.67
C ASN A 68 5.73 -12.91 10.52
N ILE A 69 5.76 -12.32 9.33
CA ILE A 69 5.36 -12.98 8.08
C ILE A 69 6.44 -12.65 7.04
N ASN A 70 7.31 -13.59 6.72
CA ASN A 70 8.45 -13.37 5.85
C ASN A 70 8.01 -13.19 4.39
N VAL A 71 8.25 -11.98 3.83
CA VAL A 71 7.87 -11.66 2.44
C VAL A 71 8.63 -12.47 1.38
N LYS A 72 9.77 -13.06 1.76
CA LYS A 72 10.57 -13.91 0.86
C LYS A 72 10.02 -15.33 0.73
N ASP A 73 9.12 -15.75 1.61
CA ASP A 73 8.51 -17.07 1.53
C ASP A 73 7.49 -17.12 0.39
N ASP A 74 7.50 -18.20 -0.37
CA ASP A 74 6.57 -18.41 -1.48
C ASP A 74 5.09 -18.39 -1.05
N ASN A 75 4.82 -18.75 0.21
CA ASN A 75 3.49 -18.74 0.80
C ASN A 75 3.12 -17.43 1.51
N PHE A 76 3.86 -16.35 1.30
CA PHE A 76 3.59 -15.05 1.94
C PHE A 76 2.14 -14.62 1.77
N ALA A 77 1.62 -14.66 0.55
CA ALA A 77 0.25 -14.25 0.25
C ALA A 77 -0.80 -15.07 1.00
N SER A 78 -0.62 -16.40 1.08
CA SER A 78 -1.55 -17.28 1.82
C SER A 78 -1.44 -17.09 3.32
N CYS A 79 -0.23 -16.86 3.85
CA CYS A 79 -0.04 -16.52 5.26
C CYS A 79 -0.75 -15.22 5.65
N VAL A 80 -0.69 -14.21 4.79
CA VAL A 80 -1.44 -12.95 4.98
C VAL A 80 -2.94 -13.22 5.09
N ASP A 81 -3.48 -14.03 4.19
CA ASP A 81 -4.91 -14.36 4.20
C ASP A 81 -5.33 -15.11 5.48
N ASP A 82 -4.45 -15.97 6.00
CA ASP A 82 -4.74 -16.77 7.21
C ASP A 82 -4.56 -15.97 8.51
N LEU A 83 -3.61 -15.03 8.55
CA LEU A 83 -3.16 -14.37 9.78
C LEU A 83 -3.67 -12.97 9.98
N LEU A 84 -3.99 -12.23 8.92
CA LEU A 84 -4.46 -10.86 9.00
C LEU A 84 -5.98 -10.76 8.87
N THR A 85 -6.55 -9.83 9.60
CA THR A 85 -7.99 -9.55 9.59
C THR A 85 -8.31 -8.53 8.51
N LYS A 86 -9.20 -8.89 7.57
CA LYS A 86 -9.72 -7.96 6.57
C LYS A 86 -10.46 -6.80 7.24
N GLY A 87 -10.33 -5.61 6.66
CA GLY A 87 -10.95 -4.39 7.18
C GLY A 87 -10.16 -3.66 8.26
N LYS A 88 -9.07 -4.26 8.75
CA LYS A 88 -8.12 -3.59 9.67
C LYS A 88 -6.88 -3.14 8.92
N ASP A 89 -6.40 -1.95 9.25
CA ASP A 89 -5.20 -1.37 8.65
C ASP A 89 -3.95 -2.14 9.07
N VAL A 90 -2.94 -2.17 8.20
CA VAL A 90 -1.68 -2.87 8.40
C VAL A 90 -0.53 -1.88 8.45
N ALA A 91 0.29 -1.99 9.48
CA ALA A 91 1.59 -1.33 9.58
C ALA A 91 2.68 -2.38 9.35
N VAL A 92 3.54 -2.14 8.38
CA VAL A 92 4.52 -3.11 7.92
C VAL A 92 5.94 -2.55 7.96
N TYR A 93 6.89 -3.37 8.35
CA TYR A 93 8.30 -2.99 8.32
C TYR A 93 9.22 -4.15 7.95
N CYS A 94 10.40 -3.78 7.49
CA CYS A 94 11.53 -4.68 7.33
C CYS A 94 12.80 -4.06 7.93
N ARG A 95 13.97 -4.45 7.45
CA ARG A 95 15.24 -3.92 7.95
C ARG A 95 15.46 -2.45 7.54
N SER A 96 15.37 -2.16 6.23
CA SER A 96 15.71 -0.85 5.64
C SER A 96 14.57 -0.20 4.86
N GLY A 97 13.42 -0.87 4.73
CA GLY A 97 12.25 -0.41 3.98
C GLY A 97 12.06 -1.06 2.60
N LYS A 98 13.06 -1.73 2.05
CA LYS A 98 12.99 -2.30 0.69
C LYS A 98 12.01 -3.50 0.57
N ARG A 99 12.17 -4.51 1.41
CA ARG A 99 11.28 -5.69 1.42
C ARG A 99 9.86 -5.33 1.82
N SER A 100 9.70 -4.39 2.73
CA SER A 100 8.38 -3.94 3.19
C SER A 100 7.63 -3.12 2.14
N ARG A 101 8.30 -2.45 1.23
CA ARG A 101 7.65 -1.85 0.06
C ARG A 101 7.02 -2.92 -0.84
N THR A 102 7.74 -4.00 -1.12
CA THR A 102 7.21 -5.15 -1.88
C THR A 102 6.02 -5.78 -1.15
N ALA A 103 6.14 -6.00 0.15
CA ALA A 103 5.04 -6.52 0.97
C ALA A 103 3.82 -5.59 0.96
N SER A 104 4.06 -4.28 1.04
CA SER A 104 2.99 -3.27 0.99
C SER A 104 2.19 -3.34 -0.30
N GLU A 105 2.85 -3.52 -1.43
CA GLU A 105 2.17 -3.67 -2.73
C GLU A 105 1.25 -4.91 -2.77
N VAL A 106 1.71 -6.02 -2.23
CA VAL A 106 0.90 -7.25 -2.11
C VAL A 106 -0.31 -7.02 -1.21
N LEU A 107 -0.10 -6.39 -0.06
CA LEU A 107 -1.15 -6.12 0.92
C LEU A 107 -2.22 -5.16 0.37
N VAL A 108 -1.82 -4.12 -0.33
CA VAL A 108 -2.76 -3.17 -0.97
C VAL A 108 -3.59 -3.87 -2.03
N LYS A 109 -2.99 -4.73 -2.86
CA LYS A 109 -3.72 -5.54 -3.86
C LYS A 109 -4.74 -6.48 -3.22
N LYS A 110 -4.51 -6.90 -1.99
CA LYS A 110 -5.44 -7.69 -1.20
C LYS A 110 -6.56 -6.87 -0.55
N GLY A 111 -6.52 -5.54 -0.68
CA GLY A 111 -7.54 -4.63 -0.16
C GLY A 111 -7.24 -4.01 1.20
N PHE A 112 -6.07 -4.21 1.76
CA PHE A 112 -5.65 -3.56 3.01
C PHE A 112 -5.23 -2.12 2.79
N LYS A 113 -5.52 -1.27 3.77
CA LYS A 113 -4.87 0.03 3.92
C LYS A 113 -3.54 -0.17 4.63
N VAL A 114 -2.45 0.29 4.03
CA VAL A 114 -1.09 -0.07 4.43
C VAL A 114 -0.23 1.15 4.72
N TYR A 115 0.50 1.06 5.83
CA TYR A 115 1.51 2.03 6.24
C TYR A 115 2.86 1.32 6.33
N ASN A 116 3.86 1.87 5.66
CA ASN A 116 5.21 1.33 5.63
C ASN A 116 6.15 2.16 6.49
N LEU A 117 6.96 1.51 7.31
CA LEU A 117 8.07 2.16 8.00
C LEU A 117 9.20 2.42 6.99
N ASP A 118 9.30 3.64 6.50
CA ASP A 118 10.11 4.00 5.33
C ASP A 118 11.59 3.60 5.45
N LYS A 119 12.19 3.84 6.61
CA LYS A 119 13.61 3.55 6.88
C LYS A 119 13.85 2.25 7.65
N GLY A 120 12.80 1.49 7.92
CA GLY A 120 12.85 0.20 8.57
C GLY A 120 13.30 0.22 10.04
N ILE A 121 13.50 -0.99 10.59
CA ILE A 121 13.88 -1.17 12.00
C ILE A 121 15.27 -0.62 12.31
N LEU A 122 16.17 -0.52 11.34
CA LEU A 122 17.49 0.08 11.57
C LEU A 122 17.39 1.51 12.06
N ASN A 123 16.58 2.33 11.41
CA ASN A 123 16.34 3.72 11.85
C ASN A 123 15.59 3.76 13.17
N TRP A 124 14.64 2.88 13.37
CA TRP A 124 13.90 2.72 14.62
C TRP A 124 14.84 2.49 15.81
N ILE A 125 15.79 1.57 15.68
CA ILE A 125 16.81 1.26 16.70
C ILE A 125 17.76 2.43 16.88
N GLU A 126 18.23 3.06 15.80
CA GLU A 126 19.13 4.20 15.83
C GLU A 126 18.54 5.38 16.62
N GLU A 127 17.24 5.60 16.51
CA GLU A 127 16.52 6.62 17.28
C GLU A 127 16.22 6.19 18.74
N GLY A 128 16.66 5.02 19.16
CA GLY A 128 16.50 4.54 20.53
C GLY A 128 15.08 4.07 20.89
N ARG A 129 14.27 3.72 19.88
CA ARG A 129 12.89 3.24 20.09
C ARG A 129 12.89 1.79 20.54
N GLU A 130 11.82 1.41 21.24
CA GLU A 130 11.70 0.10 21.88
C GLU A 130 11.71 -1.07 20.89
N ILE A 131 12.49 -2.09 21.23
CA ILE A 131 12.45 -3.43 20.61
C ILE A 131 12.39 -4.50 21.70
N GLU A 132 11.91 -5.69 21.32
CA GLU A 132 11.95 -6.89 22.17
C GLU A 132 12.56 -8.06 21.40
N LYS A 133 12.98 -9.07 22.15
CA LYS A 133 13.55 -10.31 21.59
C LYS A 133 12.63 -11.49 21.85
#